data_23cc20d78465c6165eec10e48aff2bd1
#
_entry.id   23cc20d78465c6165eec10e48aff2bd1
#
_cell.length_a   1.000
_cell.length_b   1.000
_cell.length_c   1.000
_cell.angle_alpha   90.00
_cell.angle_beta   90.00
_cell.angle_gamma   90.00
#
_symmetry.space_group_name_H-M   'P 1'
#
loop_
_entity.id
_entity.type
_entity.pdbx_description
1 polymer ?
#
loop_
_entity_poly.entity_id
_entity_poly.type
_entity_poly.pdbx_seq_one_letter_code
_entity_poly.pdbx_strand_id
1 'polypeptide(L)'
;MSQDTLSEVLRSVRLRGAVFLHVHGEEPWVAEAPPSRALAAAIMPGADHMMEYHVVTRGSCWGAVVGERPVRLDAGDVIMFPHGDAHVMSSAPGLRASAPLDPSAMPRPDQLPVFLNYRGETVALADPQACNDAGTTVVCGFFGCDMRPFNPLIASLPRLLHVRAADGMHDGWIEQFMRFAVTESRQKRPGGEALLERLSETMFVELMRRYLDGLPEGQTGWLAGLRDRFVGRALALLHERPGAGWTIDSLAEKVGLSRSALHERFAQFTGQPPMQYLTNWRMQVASGLLTQTNANVAAIALEVGYESEAAFSRAFKRATGTPPAAWRRHRAALPQRSAPRHGAPAP
;
A
#
# COMPACT_ATOMS: atom_id res chain seq x y z
N MET A 1 0.93 -9.89 25.92
CA MET A 1 1.52 -9.17 24.77
C MET A 1 0.36 -8.61 23.98
N SER A 2 0.25 -7.31 23.79
CA SER A 2 -0.82 -6.76 22.94
C SER A 2 -0.51 -7.19 21.51
N GLN A 3 -1.51 -7.76 20.84
CA GLN A 3 -1.38 -8.19 19.46
C GLN A 3 -1.21 -6.96 18.56
N ASP A 4 -0.29 -7.02 17.62
CA ASP A 4 0.03 -5.92 16.72
C ASP A 4 -1.01 -5.88 15.58
N THR A 5 -2.07 -5.09 15.81
CA THR A 5 -3.19 -4.94 14.87
C THR A 5 -2.73 -4.43 13.49
N LEU A 6 -1.72 -3.56 13.43
CA LEU A 6 -1.17 -3.09 12.16
C LEU A 6 -0.58 -4.25 11.35
N SER A 7 0.22 -5.09 12.00
CA SER A 7 0.78 -6.29 11.35
C SER A 7 -0.28 -7.26 10.86
N GLU A 8 -1.41 -7.40 11.56
CA GLU A 8 -2.52 -8.26 11.12
C GLU A 8 -3.20 -7.72 9.87
N VAL A 9 -3.48 -6.41 9.85
CA VAL A 9 -4.04 -5.77 8.65
C VAL A 9 -3.09 -5.92 7.46
N LEU A 10 -1.80 -5.64 7.64
CA LEU A 10 -0.80 -5.76 6.58
C LEU A 10 -0.72 -7.19 5.99
N ARG A 11 -0.81 -8.23 6.84
CA ARG A 11 -0.88 -9.62 6.36
C ARG A 11 -2.16 -9.91 5.59
N SER A 12 -3.29 -9.35 6.04
CA SER A 12 -4.60 -9.64 5.46
C SER A 12 -4.83 -8.97 4.10
N VAL A 13 -4.17 -7.83 3.83
CA VAL A 13 -4.36 -7.06 2.60
C VAL A 13 -3.39 -7.45 1.47
N ARG A 14 -2.56 -8.46 1.67
CA ARG A 14 -1.60 -8.99 0.69
C ARG A 14 -0.79 -7.89 0.01
N LEU A 15 -0.12 -7.09 0.83
CA LEU A 15 0.78 -6.07 0.33
C LEU A 15 1.85 -6.72 -0.56
N ARG A 16 2.11 -6.11 -1.71
CA ARG A 16 3.20 -6.47 -2.63
C ARG A 16 3.98 -5.21 -2.94
N GLY A 17 5.28 -5.27 -2.76
CA GLY A 17 6.17 -4.24 -3.29
C GLY A 17 6.51 -4.55 -4.74
N ALA A 18 6.88 -3.55 -5.49
CA ALA A 18 7.40 -3.77 -6.82
C ALA A 18 8.28 -2.62 -7.31
N VAL A 19 8.80 -2.69 -8.37
CA VAL A 19 9.23 -1.95 -9.51
C VAL A 19 9.86 -0.60 -9.19
N PHE A 20 11.10 -0.47 -9.58
CA PHE A 20 11.86 0.77 -9.44
C PHE A 20 12.08 1.43 -10.80
N LEU A 21 11.66 2.69 -10.90
CA LEU A 21 12.11 3.64 -11.91
C LEU A 21 13.13 4.56 -11.25
N HIS A 22 14.32 4.64 -11.82
CA HIS A 22 15.32 5.62 -11.41
C HIS A 22 15.19 6.82 -12.31
N VAL A 23 14.72 7.92 -11.75
CA VAL A 23 14.47 9.17 -12.48
C VAL A 23 15.56 10.16 -12.15
N HIS A 24 16.24 10.66 -13.16
CA HIS A 24 17.11 11.81 -13.08
C HIS A 24 16.44 12.99 -13.77
N GLY A 25 16.29 14.09 -13.05
CA GLY A 25 15.66 15.31 -13.55
C GLY A 25 16.68 16.43 -13.75
N GLU A 26 16.84 16.89 -14.98
CA GLU A 26 17.61 18.09 -15.32
C GLU A 26 16.68 19.30 -15.39
N GLU A 27 16.95 20.32 -14.58
CA GLU A 27 16.09 21.51 -14.49
C GLU A 27 16.02 22.29 -15.81
N PRO A 28 14.85 22.77 -16.21
CA PRO A 28 13.55 22.51 -15.62
C PRO A 28 13.02 21.11 -16.04
N TRP A 29 12.30 20.42 -15.15
CA TRP A 29 11.65 19.16 -15.50
C TRP A 29 10.29 19.01 -14.81
N VAL A 30 9.37 18.26 -15.43
CA VAL A 30 8.08 17.87 -14.89
C VAL A 30 7.67 16.50 -15.42
N ALA A 31 7.16 15.67 -14.52
CA ALA A 31 6.54 14.39 -14.81
C ALA A 31 5.14 14.35 -14.20
N GLU A 32 4.13 14.11 -15.02
CA GLU A 32 2.75 13.97 -14.55
C GLU A 32 2.29 12.53 -14.79
N ALA A 33 2.06 11.80 -13.67
CA ALA A 33 1.60 10.43 -13.71
C ALA A 33 0.06 10.39 -13.81
N PRO A 34 -0.51 9.52 -14.67
CA PRO A 34 -1.94 9.29 -14.70
C PRO A 34 -2.39 8.55 -13.43
N PRO A 35 -3.71 8.44 -13.16
CA PRO A 35 -4.18 7.62 -12.05
C PRO A 35 -3.64 6.18 -12.14
N SER A 36 -3.17 5.63 -11.02
CA SER A 36 -2.52 4.30 -10.96
C SER A 36 -3.35 3.17 -11.58
N ARG A 37 -4.69 3.29 -11.55
CA ARG A 37 -5.58 2.33 -12.23
C ARG A 37 -5.33 2.20 -13.74
N ALA A 38 -4.81 3.25 -14.39
CA ALA A 38 -4.45 3.21 -15.80
C ALA A 38 -3.17 2.42 -16.05
N LEU A 39 -2.30 2.31 -15.04
CA LEU A 39 -1.00 1.62 -15.10
C LEU A 39 -1.08 0.20 -14.52
N ALA A 40 -2.04 -0.09 -13.66
CA ALA A 40 -2.09 -1.30 -12.84
C ALA A 40 -2.02 -2.59 -13.66
N ALA A 41 -2.72 -2.68 -14.79
CA ALA A 41 -2.72 -3.87 -15.64
C ALA A 41 -1.35 -4.15 -16.26
N ALA A 42 -0.57 -3.11 -16.56
CA ALA A 42 0.76 -3.22 -17.15
C ALA A 42 1.85 -3.48 -16.11
N ILE A 43 1.74 -2.85 -14.92
CA ILE A 43 2.81 -2.86 -13.91
C ILE A 43 2.60 -3.96 -12.87
N MET A 44 1.38 -4.09 -12.35
CA MET A 44 1.05 -5.05 -11.28
C MET A 44 -0.22 -5.84 -11.60
N PRO A 45 -0.21 -6.70 -12.62
CA PRO A 45 -1.39 -7.49 -12.98
C PRO A 45 -1.89 -8.30 -11.79
N GLY A 46 -3.19 -8.22 -11.52
CA GLY A 46 -3.86 -8.92 -10.42
C GLY A 46 -3.84 -8.20 -9.06
N ALA A 47 -3.27 -6.99 -8.93
CA ALA A 47 -3.51 -6.13 -7.79
C ALA A 47 -4.88 -5.44 -7.92
N ASP A 48 -5.67 -5.42 -6.83
CA ASP A 48 -6.94 -4.69 -6.81
C ASP A 48 -6.73 -3.18 -6.75
N HIS A 49 -5.63 -2.78 -6.14
CA HIS A 49 -5.26 -1.39 -5.93
C HIS A 49 -3.75 -1.23 -6.04
N MET A 50 -3.32 -0.13 -6.63
CA MET A 50 -1.92 0.22 -6.79
C MET A 50 -1.67 1.64 -6.28
N MET A 51 -0.64 1.78 -5.47
CA MET A 51 -0.16 3.05 -4.92
C MET A 51 1.21 3.35 -5.52
N GLU A 52 1.48 4.60 -5.80
CA GLU A 52 2.80 5.05 -6.25
C GLU A 52 3.55 5.75 -5.12
N TYR A 53 4.86 5.54 -5.08
CA TYR A 53 5.74 6.25 -4.17
C TYR A 53 6.99 6.75 -4.87
N HIS A 54 7.54 7.83 -4.36
CA HIS A 54 8.79 8.42 -4.84
C HIS A 54 9.68 8.76 -3.66
N VAL A 55 10.95 8.39 -3.76
CA VAL A 55 11.99 8.71 -2.78
C VAL A 55 13.00 9.63 -3.42
N VAL A 56 13.17 10.82 -2.90
CA VAL A 56 14.24 11.72 -3.34
C VAL A 56 15.56 11.21 -2.79
N THR A 57 16.44 10.76 -3.66
CA THR A 57 17.76 10.23 -3.25
C THR A 57 18.85 11.27 -3.36
N ARG A 58 18.63 12.34 -4.13
CA ARG A 58 19.54 13.49 -4.25
C ARG A 58 18.81 14.73 -4.76
N GLY A 59 19.25 15.89 -4.31
CA GLY A 59 18.67 17.18 -4.68
C GLY A 59 17.35 17.46 -3.99
N SER A 60 16.50 18.24 -4.61
CA SER A 60 15.15 18.55 -4.15
C SER A 60 14.18 18.67 -5.31
N CYS A 61 12.90 18.46 -5.04
CA CYS A 61 11.83 18.60 -6.03
C CYS A 61 10.50 18.94 -5.34
N TRP A 62 9.44 18.98 -6.12
CA TRP A 62 8.08 19.23 -5.66
C TRP A 62 7.17 18.08 -6.08
N GLY A 63 6.25 17.68 -5.18
CA GLY A 63 5.25 16.66 -5.45
C GLY A 63 3.86 17.15 -5.11
N ALA A 64 2.85 16.78 -5.90
CA ALA A 64 1.46 17.14 -5.65
C ALA A 64 0.49 16.13 -6.25
N VAL A 65 -0.66 15.92 -5.60
CA VAL A 65 -1.84 15.41 -6.30
C VAL A 65 -2.28 16.46 -7.32
N VAL A 66 -2.67 16.02 -8.52
CA VAL A 66 -3.15 16.95 -9.57
C VAL A 66 -4.28 17.82 -9.03
N GLY A 67 -4.10 19.15 -9.13
CA GLY A 67 -5.06 20.14 -8.65
C GLY A 67 -4.90 20.54 -7.18
N GLU A 68 -3.96 19.96 -6.44
CA GLU A 68 -3.67 20.32 -5.06
C GLU A 68 -2.36 21.12 -4.92
N ARG A 69 -2.12 21.66 -3.73
CA ARG A 69 -0.90 22.44 -3.44
C ARG A 69 0.31 21.51 -3.41
N PRO A 70 1.41 21.88 -4.09
CA PRO A 70 2.63 21.08 -4.08
C PRO A 70 3.33 21.16 -2.71
N VAL A 71 3.98 20.06 -2.34
CA VAL A 71 4.88 19.98 -1.20
C VAL A 71 6.32 19.88 -1.70
N ARG A 72 7.24 20.57 -1.01
CA ARG A 72 8.66 20.45 -1.28
C ARG A 72 9.20 19.16 -0.66
N LEU A 73 10.08 18.52 -1.40
CA LEU A 73 10.75 17.28 -1.02
C LEU A 73 12.25 17.50 -1.11
N ASP A 74 12.97 17.15 -0.07
CA ASP A 74 14.42 17.17 -0.01
C ASP A 74 14.98 15.73 0.00
N ALA A 75 16.27 15.56 -0.20
CA ALA A 75 16.90 14.24 -0.23
C ALA A 75 16.62 13.46 1.06
N GLY A 76 16.17 12.21 0.93
CA GLY A 76 15.71 11.33 2.02
C GLY A 76 14.20 11.34 2.23
N ASP A 77 13.48 12.32 1.69
CA ASP A 77 12.02 12.38 1.79
C ASP A 77 11.34 11.32 0.92
N VAL A 78 10.22 10.83 1.41
CA VAL A 78 9.33 9.92 0.69
C VAL A 78 7.97 10.55 0.53
N ILE A 79 7.47 10.58 -0.70
CA ILE A 79 6.08 10.93 -1.01
C ILE A 79 5.37 9.71 -1.56
N MET A 80 4.12 9.50 -1.14
CA MET A 80 3.29 8.39 -1.61
C MET A 80 1.88 8.88 -1.89
N PHE A 81 1.23 8.27 -2.88
CA PHE A 81 -0.15 8.52 -3.30
C PHE A 81 -1.01 7.29 -3.01
N PRO A 82 -1.52 7.14 -1.76
CA PRO A 82 -2.16 5.90 -1.29
C PRO A 82 -3.43 5.52 -2.03
N HIS A 83 -4.12 6.49 -2.61
CA HIS A 83 -5.37 6.25 -3.36
C HIS A 83 -5.15 6.08 -4.86
N GLY A 84 -3.88 6.09 -5.31
CA GLY A 84 -3.56 5.99 -6.72
C GLY A 84 -4.00 7.19 -7.54
N ASP A 85 -4.02 8.37 -6.92
CA ASP A 85 -4.38 9.61 -7.59
C ASP A 85 -3.34 10.02 -8.65
N ALA A 86 -3.81 10.68 -9.72
CA ALA A 86 -2.93 11.36 -10.64
C ALA A 86 -2.09 12.40 -9.89
N HIS A 87 -0.80 12.45 -10.17
CA HIS A 87 0.12 13.30 -9.43
C HIS A 87 1.23 13.87 -10.31
N VAL A 88 1.89 14.86 -9.80
CA VAL A 88 2.98 15.60 -10.48
C VAL A 88 4.22 15.53 -9.61
N MET A 89 5.36 15.25 -10.25
CA MET A 89 6.70 15.47 -9.70
C MET A 89 7.40 16.50 -10.59
N SER A 90 8.08 17.51 -10.00
CA SER A 90 8.64 18.62 -10.79
C SER A 90 9.78 19.35 -10.08
N SER A 91 10.63 20.03 -10.86
CA SER A 91 11.73 20.85 -10.34
C SER A 91 11.27 22.14 -9.66
N ALA A 92 10.07 22.65 -9.98
CA ALA A 92 9.54 23.87 -9.39
C ALA A 92 8.05 23.73 -9.07
N PRO A 93 7.52 24.47 -8.06
CA PRO A 93 6.14 24.37 -7.66
C PRO A 93 5.19 24.84 -8.77
N GLY A 94 4.09 24.10 -8.97
CA GLY A 94 3.04 24.47 -9.92
C GLY A 94 3.34 24.17 -11.39
N LEU A 95 4.48 23.59 -11.73
CA LEU A 95 4.71 23.08 -13.08
C LEU A 95 3.73 21.95 -13.40
N ARG A 96 3.25 21.94 -14.66
CA ARG A 96 2.37 20.91 -15.19
C ARG A 96 2.88 20.45 -16.55
N ALA A 97 2.74 19.18 -16.82
CA ALA A 97 3.01 18.65 -18.14
C ALA A 97 1.85 18.99 -19.10
N SER A 98 2.14 19.13 -20.37
CA SER A 98 1.13 19.34 -21.43
C SER A 98 0.20 18.12 -21.59
N ALA A 99 0.72 16.93 -21.28
CA ALA A 99 -0.05 15.68 -21.19
C ALA A 99 0.56 14.78 -20.09
N PRO A 100 -0.26 13.97 -19.40
CA PRO A 100 0.25 12.96 -18.49
C PRO A 100 1.02 11.88 -19.24
N LEU A 101 1.89 11.14 -18.53
CA LEU A 101 2.61 9.99 -19.06
C LEU A 101 1.67 9.00 -19.72
N ASP A 102 2.00 8.60 -20.96
CA ASP A 102 1.24 7.58 -21.67
C ASP A 102 1.48 6.21 -21.02
N PRO A 103 0.44 5.52 -20.53
CA PRO A 103 0.56 4.17 -19.98
C PRO A 103 1.22 3.16 -20.93
N SER A 104 1.07 3.34 -22.23
CA SER A 104 1.68 2.45 -23.24
C SER A 104 3.19 2.63 -23.38
N ALA A 105 3.72 3.79 -22.97
CA ALA A 105 5.13 4.10 -22.95
C ALA A 105 5.85 3.61 -21.67
N MET A 106 5.09 3.12 -20.67
CA MET A 106 5.67 2.61 -19.45
C MET A 106 6.45 1.32 -19.69
N PRO A 107 7.64 1.17 -19.08
CA PRO A 107 8.41 -0.07 -19.17
C PRO A 107 7.62 -1.27 -18.67
N ARG A 108 7.78 -2.41 -19.34
CA ARG A 108 7.16 -3.65 -18.88
C ARG A 108 7.83 -4.16 -17.62
N PRO A 109 7.15 -4.97 -16.78
CA PRO A 109 7.72 -5.52 -15.54
C PRO A 109 9.06 -6.28 -15.75
N ASP A 110 9.22 -6.95 -16.90
CA ASP A 110 10.45 -7.67 -17.25
C ASP A 110 11.61 -6.75 -17.66
N GLN A 111 11.33 -5.49 -17.96
CA GLN A 111 12.32 -4.48 -18.30
C GLN A 111 12.85 -3.69 -17.09
N LEU A 112 12.22 -3.87 -15.95
CA LEU A 112 12.53 -3.11 -14.75
C LEU A 112 13.72 -3.75 -13.99
N PRO A 113 14.51 -2.95 -13.29
CA PRO A 113 14.45 -1.49 -13.12
C PRO A 113 14.92 -0.73 -14.38
N VAL A 114 14.37 0.48 -14.58
CA VAL A 114 14.68 1.35 -15.71
C VAL A 114 15.22 2.67 -15.22
N PHE A 115 16.19 3.22 -15.95
CA PHE A 115 16.76 4.54 -15.71
C PHE A 115 16.20 5.52 -16.72
N LEU A 116 15.64 6.62 -16.24
CA LEU A 116 14.98 7.64 -17.04
C LEU A 116 15.66 9.00 -16.80
N ASN A 117 15.83 9.77 -17.86
CA ASN A 117 16.25 11.16 -17.78
C ASN A 117 15.11 12.07 -18.25
N TYR A 118 14.74 13.04 -17.40
CA TYR A 118 13.75 14.07 -17.69
C TYR A 118 14.44 15.41 -17.95
N ARG A 119 14.07 16.02 -19.07
CA ARG A 119 14.40 17.42 -19.40
C ARG A 119 13.16 18.09 -19.95
N GLY A 120 12.66 19.14 -19.28
CA GLY A 120 11.32 19.67 -19.55
C GLY A 120 10.27 18.59 -19.31
N GLU A 121 9.46 18.32 -20.31
CA GLU A 121 8.45 17.23 -20.33
C GLU A 121 8.96 15.97 -21.06
N THR A 122 10.16 16.03 -21.64
CA THR A 122 10.71 14.94 -22.42
C THR A 122 11.34 13.90 -21.48
N VAL A 123 11.00 12.63 -21.71
CA VAL A 123 11.61 11.49 -21.03
C VAL A 123 12.39 10.63 -22.02
N ALA A 124 13.59 10.23 -21.62
CA ALA A 124 14.43 9.31 -22.38
C ALA A 124 14.99 8.20 -21.47
N LEU A 125 15.28 7.05 -22.06
CA LEU A 125 16.06 6.02 -21.37
C LEU A 125 17.46 6.55 -21.09
N ALA A 126 17.94 6.38 -19.87
CA ALA A 126 19.26 6.80 -19.45
C ALA A 126 20.20 5.60 -19.25
N ASP A 127 21.47 5.81 -19.53
CA ASP A 127 22.52 4.87 -19.12
C ASP A 127 22.71 5.01 -17.59
N PRO A 128 22.65 3.92 -16.83
CA PRO A 128 22.93 3.93 -15.40
C PRO A 128 24.29 4.56 -15.02
N GLN A 129 25.26 4.54 -15.94
CA GLN A 129 26.60 5.07 -15.73
C GLN A 129 26.76 6.55 -16.16
N ALA A 130 25.79 7.07 -16.92
CA ALA A 130 25.86 8.42 -17.48
C ALA A 130 25.16 9.49 -16.61
N CYS A 131 24.56 9.13 -15.48
CA CYS A 131 23.94 10.09 -14.56
C CYS A 131 25.02 10.98 -13.95
N ASN A 132 25.05 12.24 -14.38
CA ASN A 132 25.95 13.25 -13.81
C ASN A 132 25.53 13.63 -12.39
N ASP A 133 26.41 14.30 -11.64
CA ASP A 133 26.17 14.70 -10.26
C ASP A 133 25.26 15.94 -10.11
N ALA A 134 24.82 16.52 -11.21
CA ALA A 134 23.90 17.67 -11.21
C ALA A 134 22.43 17.22 -11.31
N GLY A 135 21.50 17.99 -10.74
CA GLY A 135 20.05 17.75 -10.83
C GLY A 135 19.49 16.89 -9.68
N THR A 136 18.22 16.53 -9.83
CA THR A 136 17.47 15.76 -8.83
C THR A 136 17.41 14.29 -9.23
N THR A 137 17.61 13.40 -8.27
CA THR A 137 17.42 11.96 -8.49
C THR A 137 16.31 11.44 -7.60
N VAL A 138 15.35 10.76 -8.22
CA VAL A 138 14.17 10.20 -7.56
C VAL A 138 14.07 8.71 -7.91
N VAL A 139 13.81 7.88 -6.91
CA VAL A 139 13.46 6.48 -7.12
C VAL A 139 11.97 6.32 -6.96
N CYS A 140 11.31 5.84 -8.01
CA CYS A 140 9.87 5.62 -8.01
C CYS A 140 9.58 4.13 -7.95
N GLY A 141 8.51 3.78 -7.25
CA GLY A 141 8.04 2.41 -7.16
C GLY A 141 6.55 2.32 -6.89
N PHE A 142 6.08 1.09 -6.80
CA PHE A 142 4.67 0.80 -6.66
C PHE A 142 4.43 -0.19 -5.54
N PHE A 143 3.32 0.01 -4.82
CA PHE A 143 2.77 -0.98 -3.92
C PHE A 143 1.41 -1.43 -4.44
N GLY A 144 1.20 -2.73 -4.48
CA GLY A 144 -0.10 -3.32 -4.76
C GLY A 144 -0.71 -3.91 -3.50
N CYS A 145 -2.01 -3.82 -3.34
CA CYS A 145 -2.71 -4.47 -2.24
C CYS A 145 -4.16 -4.81 -2.60
N ASP A 146 -4.79 -5.61 -1.73
CA ASP A 146 -6.23 -5.84 -1.82
C ASP A 146 -6.99 -4.70 -1.13
N MET A 147 -7.92 -4.09 -1.84
CA MET A 147 -8.85 -3.12 -1.28
C MET A 147 -10.17 -3.75 -0.84
N ARG A 148 -10.54 -4.87 -1.44
CA ARG A 148 -11.79 -5.58 -1.19
C ARG A 148 -11.58 -6.92 -0.52
N PRO A 149 -12.48 -7.32 0.37
CA PRO A 149 -13.72 -6.63 0.78
C PRO A 149 -13.52 -5.41 1.67
N PHE A 150 -12.38 -5.31 2.40
CA PHE A 150 -12.17 -4.25 3.37
C PHE A 150 -10.67 -4.02 3.66
N ASN A 151 -10.22 -2.77 3.50
CA ASN A 151 -8.86 -2.36 3.83
C ASN A 151 -8.91 -1.06 4.64
N PRO A 152 -8.93 -1.14 5.99
CA PRO A 152 -9.06 0.04 6.84
C PRO A 152 -7.80 0.92 6.83
N LEU A 153 -6.63 0.33 6.57
CA LEU A 153 -5.38 1.06 6.51
C LEU A 153 -5.39 2.07 5.36
N ILE A 154 -5.54 1.58 4.12
CA ILE A 154 -5.49 2.46 2.94
C ILE A 154 -6.64 3.47 2.95
N ALA A 155 -7.85 3.05 3.36
CA ALA A 155 -9.00 3.94 3.45
C ALA A 155 -8.80 5.12 4.43
N SER A 156 -7.89 4.99 5.39
CA SER A 156 -7.62 6.03 6.39
C SER A 156 -6.44 6.94 6.05
N LEU A 157 -5.68 6.62 5.00
CA LEU A 157 -4.53 7.44 4.59
C LEU A 157 -4.97 8.71 3.85
N PRO A 158 -4.20 9.79 3.90
CA PRO A 158 -4.44 10.98 3.10
C PRO A 158 -4.20 10.69 1.61
N ARG A 159 -4.69 11.55 0.73
CA ARG A 159 -4.44 11.44 -0.71
C ARG A 159 -2.96 11.56 -1.08
N LEU A 160 -2.23 12.38 -0.32
CA LEU A 160 -0.79 12.54 -0.39
C LEU A 160 -0.20 12.30 1.01
N LEU A 161 0.70 11.33 1.11
CA LEU A 161 1.45 11.04 2.31
C LEU A 161 2.90 11.47 2.10
N HIS A 162 3.36 12.42 2.91
CA HIS A 162 4.75 12.89 2.91
C HIS A 162 5.42 12.46 4.21
N VAL A 163 6.46 11.66 4.10
CA VAL A 163 7.32 11.25 5.21
C VAL A 163 8.68 11.90 5.01
N ARG A 164 9.02 12.82 5.91
CA ARG A 164 10.31 13.53 5.87
C ARG A 164 11.44 12.62 6.29
N ALA A 165 12.61 12.88 5.73
CA ALA A 165 13.84 12.37 6.29
C ALA A 165 13.92 12.89 7.74
N ALA A 166 14.12 12.00 8.72
CA ALA A 166 14.17 12.44 10.10
C ALA A 166 15.58 12.97 10.45
N ASP A 167 15.61 14.02 11.26
CA ASP A 167 16.86 14.58 11.80
C ASP A 167 17.35 13.69 12.96
N GLY A 168 18.20 12.68 12.69
CA GLY A 168 18.78 11.92 13.79
C GLY A 168 19.34 10.53 13.48
N MET A 169 19.98 9.94 14.45
CA MET A 169 20.86 8.76 14.38
C MET A 169 20.18 7.41 13.95
N HIS A 170 18.87 7.38 13.77
CA HIS A 170 18.12 6.19 13.33
C HIS A 170 17.73 6.24 11.84
N ASP A 171 18.11 7.26 11.11
CA ASP A 171 17.51 7.64 9.84
C ASP A 171 18.22 7.24 8.55
N GLY A 172 19.40 6.71 8.63
CA GLY A 172 20.08 6.17 7.46
C GLY A 172 19.41 4.96 6.83
N TRP A 173 18.33 4.43 7.46
CA TRP A 173 17.75 3.17 6.99
C TRP A 173 17.09 3.29 5.60
N ILE A 174 16.23 4.29 5.36
CA ILE A 174 15.61 4.49 4.04
C ILE A 174 16.70 4.79 3.00
N GLU A 175 17.67 5.63 3.35
CA GLU A 175 18.78 5.95 2.46
C GLU A 175 19.67 4.73 2.18
N GLN A 176 20.01 3.94 3.20
CA GLN A 176 20.77 2.69 3.04
C GLN A 176 19.97 1.66 2.23
N PHE A 177 18.68 1.54 2.52
CA PHE A 177 17.76 0.71 1.77
C PHE A 177 17.72 1.11 0.30
N MET A 178 17.58 2.40 0.00
CA MET A 178 17.53 2.89 -1.38
C MET A 178 18.87 2.68 -2.09
N ARG A 179 20.00 2.93 -1.43
CA ARG A 179 21.33 2.62 -1.98
C ARG A 179 21.49 1.13 -2.32
N PHE A 180 21.04 0.28 -1.40
CA PHE A 180 21.06 -1.16 -1.62
C PHE A 180 20.13 -1.56 -2.78
N ALA A 181 18.88 -1.07 -2.81
CA ALA A 181 17.92 -1.33 -3.86
C ALA A 181 18.41 -0.89 -5.25
N VAL A 182 19.01 0.31 -5.34
CA VAL A 182 19.64 0.81 -6.57
C VAL A 182 20.77 -0.09 -7.03
N THR A 183 21.64 -0.52 -6.10
CA THR A 183 22.78 -1.39 -6.41
C THR A 183 22.29 -2.76 -6.89
N GLU A 184 21.36 -3.39 -6.20
CA GLU A 184 20.78 -4.68 -6.56
C GLU A 184 20.06 -4.63 -7.91
N SER A 185 19.32 -3.55 -8.16
CA SER A 185 18.64 -3.29 -9.43
C SER A 185 19.60 -3.25 -10.61
N ARG A 186 20.77 -2.63 -10.42
CA ARG A 186 21.81 -2.54 -11.47
C ARG A 186 22.48 -3.88 -11.78
N GLN A 187 22.67 -4.71 -10.77
CA GLN A 187 23.41 -5.98 -10.89
C GLN A 187 22.61 -7.12 -11.50
N LYS A 188 21.27 -7.05 -11.48
CA LYS A 188 20.33 -8.07 -12.00
C LYS A 188 20.72 -9.50 -11.60
N ARG A 189 21.09 -9.71 -10.34
CA ARG A 189 21.48 -11.03 -9.82
C ARG A 189 20.28 -11.97 -9.68
N PRO A 190 20.49 -13.29 -9.80
CA PRO A 190 19.44 -14.26 -9.49
C PRO A 190 18.86 -14.02 -8.09
N GLY A 191 17.53 -13.95 -7.98
CA GLY A 191 16.83 -13.65 -6.70
C GLY A 191 16.72 -12.16 -6.37
N GLY A 192 17.34 -11.26 -7.11
CA GLY A 192 17.30 -9.82 -6.86
C GLY A 192 15.89 -9.25 -6.91
N GLU A 193 15.06 -9.69 -7.87
CA GLU A 193 13.65 -9.27 -7.97
C GLU A 193 12.86 -9.63 -6.70
N ALA A 194 12.97 -10.86 -6.22
CA ALA A 194 12.31 -11.31 -5.00
C ALA A 194 12.81 -10.54 -3.75
N LEU A 195 14.10 -10.22 -3.71
CA LEU A 195 14.69 -9.44 -2.64
C LEU A 195 14.15 -8.00 -2.64
N LEU A 196 14.10 -7.34 -3.80
CA LEU A 196 13.56 -5.99 -3.94
C LEU A 196 12.06 -5.92 -3.58
N GLU A 197 11.28 -6.95 -3.93
CA GLU A 197 9.88 -7.08 -3.52
C GLU A 197 9.74 -7.08 -1.99
N ARG A 198 10.50 -7.94 -1.29
CA ARG A 198 10.48 -8.02 0.19
C ARG A 198 10.94 -6.74 0.87
N LEU A 199 11.96 -6.13 0.32
CA LEU A 199 12.48 -4.87 0.82
C LEU A 199 11.45 -3.74 0.66
N SER A 200 10.74 -3.68 -0.47
CA SER A 200 9.67 -2.69 -0.68
C SER A 200 8.52 -2.88 0.31
N GLU A 201 8.10 -4.12 0.58
CA GLU A 201 7.12 -4.41 1.62
C GLU A 201 7.58 -3.90 3.00
N THR A 202 8.86 -4.15 3.34
CA THR A 202 9.45 -3.66 4.60
C THR A 202 9.47 -2.13 4.67
N MET A 203 9.78 -1.46 3.54
CA MET A 203 9.75 0.00 3.46
C MET A 203 8.33 0.54 3.69
N PHE A 204 7.30 -0.08 3.13
CA PHE A 204 5.92 0.33 3.37
C PHE A 204 5.55 0.26 4.86
N VAL A 205 5.92 -0.83 5.54
CA VAL A 205 5.69 -0.97 7.00
C VAL A 205 6.34 0.17 7.76
N GLU A 206 7.60 0.49 7.43
CA GLU A 206 8.33 1.56 8.11
C GLU A 206 7.74 2.94 7.80
N LEU A 207 7.29 3.21 6.59
CA LEU A 207 6.56 4.43 6.24
C LEU A 207 5.28 4.58 7.06
N MET A 208 4.53 3.50 7.25
CA MET A 208 3.31 3.53 8.06
C MET A 208 3.61 3.79 9.55
N ARG A 209 4.70 3.24 10.07
CA ARG A 209 5.14 3.48 11.45
C ARG A 209 5.54 4.94 11.64
N ARG A 210 6.38 5.49 10.77
CA ARG A 210 6.79 6.91 10.82
C ARG A 210 5.60 7.86 10.67
N TYR A 211 4.71 7.55 9.75
CA TYR A 211 3.48 8.33 9.62
C TYR A 211 2.64 8.28 10.89
N LEU A 212 2.47 7.10 11.48
CA LEU A 212 1.75 6.93 12.75
C LEU A 212 2.42 7.72 13.88
N ASP A 213 3.74 7.67 14.01
CA ASP A 213 4.50 8.38 15.03
C ASP A 213 4.41 9.91 14.85
N GLY A 214 4.35 10.39 13.61
CA GLY A 214 4.21 11.80 13.26
C GLY A 214 2.78 12.36 13.34
N LEU A 215 1.77 11.54 13.64
CA LEU A 215 0.39 12.01 13.72
C LEU A 215 0.21 12.97 14.91
N PRO A 216 -0.36 14.18 14.67
CA PRO A 216 -0.67 15.12 15.74
C PRO A 216 -1.61 14.52 16.79
N GLU A 217 -1.50 14.99 18.03
CA GLU A 217 -2.48 14.65 19.07
C GLU A 217 -3.88 15.14 18.66
N GLY A 218 -4.90 14.30 18.88
CA GLY A 218 -6.28 14.62 18.55
C GLY A 218 -6.68 14.33 17.10
N GLN A 219 -5.75 13.90 16.25
CA GLN A 219 -6.10 13.45 14.90
C GLN A 219 -6.98 12.19 14.96
N THR A 220 -7.93 12.11 14.03
CA THR A 220 -8.80 10.93 13.82
C THR A 220 -8.31 10.10 12.64
N GLY A 221 -8.92 8.96 12.41
CA GLY A 221 -8.54 7.99 11.40
C GLY A 221 -8.12 6.67 12.05
N TRP A 222 -8.17 5.60 11.27
CA TRP A 222 -7.92 4.24 11.77
C TRP A 222 -6.52 4.08 12.41
N LEU A 223 -5.48 4.63 11.78
CA LEU A 223 -4.11 4.61 12.34
C LEU A 223 -4.03 5.36 13.67
N ALA A 224 -4.64 6.55 13.77
CA ALA A 224 -4.71 7.29 15.03
C ALA A 224 -5.48 6.48 16.10
N GLY A 225 -6.51 5.74 15.68
CA GLY A 225 -7.27 4.83 16.54
C GLY A 225 -6.42 3.73 17.18
N LEU A 226 -5.33 3.29 16.53
CA LEU A 226 -4.41 2.30 17.13
C LEU A 226 -3.67 2.85 18.35
N ARG A 227 -3.44 4.18 18.41
CA ARG A 227 -2.80 4.87 19.54
C ARG A 227 -3.79 5.22 20.66
N ASP A 228 -5.08 5.24 20.34
CA ASP A 228 -6.11 5.51 21.35
C ASP A 228 -6.24 4.33 22.30
N ARG A 229 -6.21 4.63 23.62
CA ARG A 229 -6.26 3.62 24.67
C ARG A 229 -7.44 2.65 24.55
N PHE A 230 -8.62 3.17 24.20
CA PHE A 230 -9.88 2.40 24.19
C PHE A 230 -10.14 1.81 22.81
N VAL A 231 -10.02 2.63 21.76
CA VAL A 231 -10.24 2.20 20.38
C VAL A 231 -9.17 1.19 19.95
N GLY A 232 -7.90 1.44 20.27
CA GLY A 232 -6.80 0.51 19.97
C GLY A 232 -7.00 -0.84 20.65
N ARG A 233 -7.46 -0.86 21.93
CA ARG A 233 -7.81 -2.11 22.61
C ARG A 233 -9.02 -2.81 21.98
N ALA A 234 -10.05 -2.05 21.58
CA ALA A 234 -11.20 -2.62 20.88
C ALA A 234 -10.81 -3.24 19.54
N LEU A 235 -10.01 -2.51 18.74
CA LEU A 235 -9.46 -3.02 17.47
C LEU A 235 -8.66 -4.31 17.68
N ALA A 236 -7.74 -4.33 18.66
CA ALA A 236 -6.95 -5.51 18.98
C ALA A 236 -7.83 -6.74 19.30
N LEU A 237 -8.88 -6.57 20.12
CA LEU A 237 -9.81 -7.64 20.47
C LEU A 237 -10.60 -8.17 19.26
N LEU A 238 -11.08 -7.26 18.41
CA LEU A 238 -11.83 -7.63 17.21
C LEU A 238 -10.96 -8.34 16.16
N HIS A 239 -9.71 -7.91 16.04
CA HIS A 239 -8.75 -8.51 15.12
C HIS A 239 -8.27 -9.87 15.61
N GLU A 240 -7.95 -10.01 16.91
CA GLU A 240 -7.48 -11.26 17.51
C GLU A 240 -8.49 -12.39 17.35
N ARG A 241 -9.78 -12.10 17.54
CA ARG A 241 -10.82 -13.13 17.55
C ARG A 241 -12.05 -12.66 16.76
N PRO A 242 -11.94 -12.52 15.42
CA PRO A 242 -13.05 -12.04 14.60
C PRO A 242 -14.26 -12.97 14.64
N GLY A 243 -14.05 -14.30 14.79
CA GLY A 243 -15.09 -15.30 14.89
C GLY A 243 -15.83 -15.34 16.22
N ALA A 244 -15.34 -14.65 17.28
CA ALA A 244 -16.01 -14.66 18.57
C ALA A 244 -17.37 -13.93 18.52
N GLY A 245 -18.28 -14.33 19.42
CA GLY A 245 -19.62 -13.76 19.54
C GLY A 245 -19.63 -12.36 20.17
N TRP A 246 -18.87 -11.43 19.61
CA TRP A 246 -18.81 -10.04 20.10
C TRP A 246 -20.13 -9.33 19.99
N THR A 247 -20.52 -8.68 21.08
CA THR A 247 -21.59 -7.68 21.12
C THR A 247 -21.00 -6.34 21.51
N ILE A 248 -21.72 -5.25 21.23
CA ILE A 248 -21.28 -3.92 21.67
C ILE A 248 -21.12 -3.85 23.19
N ASP A 249 -21.95 -4.54 23.93
CA ASP A 249 -21.93 -4.57 25.39
C ASP A 249 -20.70 -5.32 25.90
N SER A 250 -20.42 -6.53 25.38
CA SER A 250 -19.23 -7.30 25.76
C SER A 250 -17.91 -6.62 25.37
N LEU A 251 -17.90 -5.91 24.24
CA LEU A 251 -16.72 -5.15 23.81
C LEU A 251 -16.51 -3.92 24.70
N ALA A 252 -17.58 -3.18 25.03
CA ALA A 252 -17.53 -2.00 25.89
C ALA A 252 -17.03 -2.35 27.29
N GLU A 253 -17.53 -3.44 27.88
CA GLU A 253 -17.05 -3.98 29.14
C GLU A 253 -15.54 -4.29 29.11
N LYS A 254 -15.08 -4.98 28.05
CA LYS A 254 -13.66 -5.37 27.88
C LYS A 254 -12.71 -4.18 27.76
N VAL A 255 -13.16 -3.07 27.18
CA VAL A 255 -12.33 -1.87 27.04
C VAL A 255 -12.50 -0.87 28.19
N GLY A 256 -13.51 -1.04 29.04
CA GLY A 256 -13.78 -0.17 30.19
C GLY A 256 -14.51 1.13 29.83
N LEU A 257 -15.43 1.08 28.85
CA LEU A 257 -16.30 2.19 28.47
C LEU A 257 -17.79 1.80 28.57
N SER A 258 -18.66 2.81 28.63
CA SER A 258 -20.06 2.57 28.35
C SER A 258 -20.29 2.24 26.86
N ARG A 259 -21.40 1.56 26.56
CA ARG A 259 -21.80 1.23 25.18
C ARG A 259 -21.83 2.47 24.27
N SER A 260 -22.44 3.56 24.71
CA SER A 260 -22.55 4.80 23.93
C SER A 260 -21.19 5.45 23.71
N ALA A 261 -20.37 5.55 24.77
CA ALA A 261 -19.03 6.13 24.68
C ALA A 261 -18.12 5.34 23.74
N LEU A 262 -18.18 3.99 23.79
CA LEU A 262 -17.42 3.17 22.84
C LEU A 262 -17.92 3.38 21.41
N HIS A 263 -19.24 3.38 21.18
CA HIS A 263 -19.81 3.56 19.85
C HIS A 263 -19.37 4.86 19.21
N GLU A 264 -19.52 5.98 19.91
CA GLU A 264 -19.15 7.32 19.42
C GLU A 264 -17.65 7.43 19.17
N ARG A 265 -16.84 7.05 20.16
CA ARG A 265 -15.40 7.16 20.07
C ARG A 265 -14.82 6.27 18.94
N PHE A 266 -15.29 5.04 18.86
CA PHE A 266 -14.84 4.11 17.81
C PHE A 266 -15.23 4.62 16.41
N ALA A 267 -16.47 5.12 16.24
CA ALA A 267 -16.92 5.68 14.97
C ALA A 267 -16.15 6.96 14.60
N GLN A 268 -15.78 7.79 15.56
CA GLN A 268 -14.96 8.97 15.35
C GLN A 268 -13.57 8.62 14.73
N PHE A 269 -12.93 7.56 15.20
CA PHE A 269 -11.62 7.13 14.69
C PHE A 269 -11.70 6.27 13.43
N THR A 270 -12.69 5.39 13.32
CA THR A 270 -12.73 4.40 12.22
C THR A 270 -13.74 4.73 11.11
N GLY A 271 -14.53 5.78 11.29
CA GLY A 271 -15.59 6.17 10.36
C GLY A 271 -16.84 5.27 10.41
N GLN A 272 -16.87 4.25 11.27
CA GLN A 272 -17.98 3.30 11.35
C GLN A 272 -18.15 2.70 12.76
N PRO A 273 -19.36 2.21 13.09
CA PRO A 273 -19.61 1.56 14.38
C PRO A 273 -18.81 0.27 14.57
N PRO A 274 -18.49 -0.14 15.83
CA PRO A 274 -17.67 -1.34 16.11
C PRO A 274 -18.20 -2.63 15.47
N MET A 275 -19.48 -2.90 15.52
CA MET A 275 -20.07 -4.14 14.96
C MET A 275 -20.10 -4.15 13.44
N GLN A 276 -20.22 -2.98 12.79
CA GLN A 276 -20.08 -2.86 11.35
C GLN A 276 -18.64 -3.09 10.94
N TYR A 277 -17.68 -2.51 11.67
CA TYR A 277 -16.25 -2.75 11.48
C TYR A 277 -15.93 -4.24 11.58
N LEU A 278 -16.40 -4.93 12.63
CA LEU A 278 -16.23 -6.37 12.79
C LEU A 278 -16.80 -7.16 11.61
N THR A 279 -17.98 -6.80 11.14
CA THR A 279 -18.59 -7.45 9.98
C THR A 279 -17.71 -7.31 8.74
N ASN A 280 -17.19 -6.11 8.48
CA ASN A 280 -16.28 -5.86 7.35
C ASN A 280 -14.95 -6.62 7.51
N TRP A 281 -14.40 -6.64 8.73
CA TRP A 281 -13.17 -7.38 9.03
C TRP A 281 -13.34 -8.90 8.86
N ARG A 282 -14.46 -9.47 9.29
CA ARG A 282 -14.81 -10.88 9.03
C ARG A 282 -14.82 -11.20 7.54
N MET A 283 -15.34 -10.30 6.71
CA MET A 283 -15.32 -10.49 5.25
C MET A 283 -13.90 -10.44 4.68
N GLN A 284 -13.04 -9.57 5.23
CA GLN A 284 -11.63 -9.51 4.83
C GLN A 284 -10.90 -10.80 5.19
N VAL A 285 -11.04 -11.29 6.41
CA VAL A 285 -10.45 -12.57 6.84
C VAL A 285 -10.96 -13.73 5.99
N ALA A 286 -12.28 -13.80 5.76
CA ALA A 286 -12.89 -14.83 4.92
C ALA A 286 -12.36 -14.80 3.47
N SER A 287 -12.14 -13.61 2.91
CA SER A 287 -11.59 -13.48 1.55
C SER A 287 -10.18 -14.07 1.44
N GLY A 288 -9.37 -13.88 2.49
CA GLY A 288 -8.04 -14.49 2.63
C GLY A 288 -8.13 -16.02 2.71
N LEU A 289 -8.98 -16.54 3.60
CA LEU A 289 -9.19 -17.99 3.76
C LEU A 289 -9.70 -18.65 2.47
N LEU A 290 -10.62 -18.01 1.76
CA LEU A 290 -11.13 -18.50 0.47
C LEU A 290 -10.04 -18.62 -0.59
N THR A 291 -9.02 -17.78 -0.55
CA THR A 291 -7.94 -17.75 -1.56
C THR A 291 -6.71 -18.57 -1.18
N GLN A 292 -6.42 -18.66 0.11
CA GLN A 292 -5.19 -19.28 0.62
C GLN A 292 -5.37 -20.71 1.08
N THR A 293 -6.62 -21.16 1.27
CA THR A 293 -6.92 -22.50 1.79
C THR A 293 -7.93 -23.24 0.92
N ASN A 294 -7.94 -24.57 1.05
CA ASN A 294 -8.95 -25.44 0.44
C ASN A 294 -10.15 -25.71 1.36
N ALA A 295 -10.26 -24.99 2.50
CA ALA A 295 -11.38 -25.15 3.42
C ALA A 295 -12.71 -24.89 2.71
N ASN A 296 -13.74 -25.69 3.02
CA ASN A 296 -15.06 -25.48 2.42
C ASN A 296 -15.70 -24.19 2.95
N VAL A 297 -16.70 -23.68 2.21
CA VAL A 297 -17.34 -22.41 2.53
C VAL A 297 -18.03 -22.44 3.89
N ALA A 298 -18.61 -23.58 4.28
CA ALA A 298 -19.25 -23.75 5.58
C ALA A 298 -18.24 -23.65 6.73
N ALA A 299 -17.07 -24.28 6.61
CA ALA A 299 -16.01 -24.18 7.62
C ALA A 299 -15.50 -22.74 7.77
N ILE A 300 -15.28 -22.04 6.66
CA ILE A 300 -14.88 -20.63 6.69
C ILE A 300 -15.98 -19.75 7.34
N ALA A 301 -17.24 -20.02 7.04
CA ALA A 301 -18.36 -19.30 7.65
C ALA A 301 -18.33 -19.41 9.19
N LEU A 302 -18.14 -20.62 9.72
CA LEU A 302 -18.03 -20.85 11.16
C LEU A 302 -16.79 -20.17 11.75
N GLU A 303 -15.64 -20.28 11.09
CA GLU A 303 -14.38 -19.68 11.55
C GLU A 303 -14.48 -18.17 11.71
N VAL A 304 -15.17 -17.49 10.78
CA VAL A 304 -15.35 -16.03 10.84
C VAL A 304 -16.62 -15.62 11.64
N GLY A 305 -17.25 -16.57 12.36
CA GLY A 305 -18.32 -16.30 13.34
C GLY A 305 -19.72 -16.16 12.74
N TYR A 306 -20.03 -16.89 11.66
CA TYR A 306 -21.39 -17.05 11.14
C TYR A 306 -21.94 -18.43 11.49
N GLU A 307 -23.17 -18.46 11.94
CA GLU A 307 -23.85 -19.71 12.35
C GLU A 307 -24.24 -20.60 11.16
N SER A 308 -24.31 -20.04 9.95
CA SER A 308 -24.63 -20.80 8.75
C SER A 308 -23.94 -20.30 7.50
N GLU A 309 -23.63 -21.23 6.59
CA GLU A 309 -23.09 -20.91 5.26
C GLU A 309 -23.98 -19.97 4.45
N ALA A 310 -25.31 -20.13 4.59
CA ALA A 310 -26.28 -19.29 3.87
C ALA A 310 -26.25 -17.82 4.34
N ALA A 311 -26.16 -17.58 5.65
CA ALA A 311 -26.03 -16.24 6.21
C ALA A 311 -24.71 -15.59 5.80
N PHE A 312 -23.61 -16.34 5.91
CA PHE A 312 -22.29 -15.91 5.46
C PHE A 312 -22.27 -15.56 3.96
N SER A 313 -22.78 -16.45 3.11
CA SER A 313 -22.77 -16.25 1.65
C SER A 313 -23.54 -14.99 1.23
N ARG A 314 -24.67 -14.69 1.89
CA ARG A 314 -25.41 -13.44 1.65
C ARG A 314 -24.61 -12.21 2.11
N ALA A 315 -23.98 -12.27 3.28
CA ALA A 315 -23.17 -11.18 3.80
C ALA A 315 -21.93 -10.93 2.93
N PHE A 316 -21.23 -12.00 2.53
CA PHE A 316 -20.06 -11.94 1.67
C PHE A 316 -20.40 -11.37 0.28
N LYS A 317 -21.47 -11.85 -0.36
CA LYS A 317 -21.93 -11.31 -1.65
C LYS A 317 -22.29 -9.82 -1.56
N ARG A 318 -22.90 -9.40 -0.45
CA ARG A 318 -23.23 -7.97 -0.23
C ARG A 318 -21.98 -7.12 -0.11
N ALA A 319 -20.95 -7.60 0.58
CA ALA A 319 -19.69 -6.89 0.77
C ALA A 319 -18.80 -6.85 -0.48
N THR A 320 -18.80 -7.94 -1.28
CA THR A 320 -17.87 -8.12 -2.41
C THR A 320 -18.53 -8.03 -3.79
N GLY A 321 -19.85 -8.06 -3.85
CA GLY A 321 -20.61 -8.22 -5.09
C GLY A 321 -20.63 -9.66 -5.64
N THR A 322 -19.84 -10.58 -5.08
CA THR A 322 -19.58 -11.92 -5.63
C THR A 322 -19.79 -13.01 -4.56
N PRO A 323 -20.45 -14.13 -4.85
CA PRO A 323 -20.56 -15.25 -3.91
C PRO A 323 -19.19 -15.86 -3.56
N PRO A 324 -19.01 -16.46 -2.35
CA PRO A 324 -17.73 -17.00 -1.89
C PRO A 324 -17.08 -17.99 -2.85
N ALA A 325 -17.83 -18.94 -3.39
CA ALA A 325 -17.32 -19.93 -4.35
C ALA A 325 -16.86 -19.30 -5.68
N ALA A 326 -17.57 -18.28 -6.17
CA ALA A 326 -17.16 -17.53 -7.37
C ALA A 326 -15.92 -16.66 -7.07
N TRP A 327 -15.83 -16.04 -5.89
CA TRP A 327 -14.65 -15.32 -5.43
C TRP A 327 -13.41 -16.21 -5.45
N ARG A 328 -13.50 -17.42 -4.87
CA ARG A 328 -12.40 -18.40 -4.89
C ARG A 328 -11.93 -18.71 -6.32
N ARG A 329 -12.86 -19.01 -7.23
CA ARG A 329 -12.52 -19.33 -8.63
C ARG A 329 -11.86 -18.16 -9.36
N HIS A 330 -12.39 -16.94 -9.17
CA HIS A 330 -11.86 -15.74 -9.81
C HIS A 330 -10.43 -15.44 -9.36
N ARG A 331 -10.17 -15.57 -8.06
CA ARG A 331 -8.84 -15.31 -7.49
C ARG A 331 -7.83 -16.42 -7.84
N ALA A 332 -8.27 -17.67 -7.97
CA ALA A 332 -7.43 -18.77 -8.44
C ALA A 332 -7.04 -18.64 -9.93
N ALA A 333 -7.88 -17.96 -10.73
CA ALA A 333 -7.64 -17.72 -12.16
C ALA A 333 -6.74 -16.50 -12.43
N LEU A 334 -6.51 -15.63 -11.44
CA LEU A 334 -5.53 -14.56 -11.59
C LEU A 334 -4.12 -15.19 -11.66
N PRO A 335 -3.26 -14.76 -12.61
CA PRO A 335 -1.92 -15.30 -12.70
C PRO A 335 -1.18 -15.04 -11.39
N GLN A 336 -1.04 -16.09 -10.60
CA GLN A 336 0.00 -16.12 -9.58
C GLN A 336 1.30 -16.09 -10.38
N ARG A 337 2.16 -15.09 -10.17
CA ARG A 337 3.50 -15.11 -10.78
C ARG A 337 4.12 -16.45 -10.46
N SER A 338 4.06 -17.36 -11.42
CA SER A 338 4.74 -18.65 -11.36
C SER A 338 6.23 -18.33 -11.28
N ALA A 339 6.93 -18.96 -10.33
CA ALA A 339 8.36 -19.03 -10.36
C ALA A 339 8.81 -19.36 -11.80
N PRO A 340 9.88 -18.76 -12.32
CA PRO A 340 10.33 -19.03 -13.67
C PRO A 340 10.50 -20.54 -13.84
N ARG A 341 9.80 -21.11 -14.80
CA ARG A 341 10.03 -22.49 -15.21
C ARG A 341 11.46 -22.52 -15.72
N HIS A 342 12.36 -23.14 -14.96
CA HIS A 342 13.66 -23.51 -15.47
C HIS A 342 13.46 -24.27 -16.76
N GLY A 343 13.83 -23.66 -17.89
CA GLY A 343 13.87 -24.34 -19.17
C GLY A 343 14.72 -25.58 -19.02
N ALA A 344 14.13 -26.73 -19.32
CA ALA A 344 14.89 -27.95 -19.50
C ALA A 344 15.91 -27.71 -20.61
N PRO A 345 17.16 -28.17 -20.49
CA PRO A 345 18.11 -28.10 -21.59
C PRO A 345 17.53 -28.91 -22.75
N ALA A 346 17.50 -28.31 -23.93
CA ALA A 346 17.18 -29.02 -25.17
C ALA A 346 18.24 -30.10 -25.44
N PRO A 347 17.84 -31.24 -26.06
CA PRO A 347 18.70 -32.36 -26.31
C PRO A 347 19.83 -32.07 -27.31
#